data_93ff030b26048ad02dfb8f4794695ee9
#
_entry.id   93ff030b26048ad02dfb8f4794695ee9
#
_cell.length_a   1.000
_cell.length_b   1.000
_cell.length_c   1.000
_cell.angle_alpha   90.00
_cell.angle_beta   90.00
_cell.angle_gamma   90.00
#
_symmetry.space_group_name_H-M   'P 1'
#
loop_
_entity.id
_entity.type
_entity.pdbx_description
1 polymer ?
#
loop_
_entity_poly.entity_id
_entity_poly.type
_entity_poly.pdbx_seq_one_letter_code
_entity_poly.pdbx_strand_id
1 'polypeptide(L)'
;MKKIIFCSIIFLTANIWADQEHNHAMEMEAHSHEGHLHDTLVDGKALEVDPERFDDFMAGLTDSQVAIVSVNGMVCDFCARGIEKTFKKDKAVTKIDVDLNRGKVLIAYGASTSIDFDDIKKKILANGQNATDLQILTI
;
A
#
# COMPACT_ATOMS: atom_id res chain seq x y z
N MET A 1 -37.62 -76.98 -24.01
CA MET A 1 -36.25 -76.71 -23.48
C MET A 1 -35.67 -75.63 -24.34
N LYS A 2 -35.87 -74.39 -23.96
CA LYS A 2 -35.49 -73.21 -24.75
C LYS A 2 -34.22 -72.60 -24.16
N LYS A 3 -33.16 -72.61 -24.92
CA LYS A 3 -31.87 -71.95 -24.59
C LYS A 3 -32.02 -70.48 -24.90
N ILE A 4 -31.91 -69.61 -23.90
CA ILE A 4 -31.86 -68.18 -24.05
C ILE A 4 -30.41 -67.76 -23.97
N ILE A 5 -29.91 -67.27 -25.10
CA ILE A 5 -28.56 -66.68 -25.20
C ILE A 5 -28.63 -65.23 -24.81
N PHE A 6 -28.04 -64.86 -23.66
CA PHE A 6 -27.92 -63.49 -23.26
C PHE A 6 -26.66 -62.89 -23.91
N CYS A 7 -26.87 -61.98 -24.83
CA CYS A 7 -25.80 -61.21 -25.46
C CYS A 7 -25.46 -60.04 -24.53
N SER A 8 -24.28 -60.13 -23.88
CA SER A 8 -23.79 -59.11 -22.98
C SER A 8 -23.10 -58.04 -23.81
N ILE A 9 -23.73 -56.88 -23.94
CA ILE A 9 -23.15 -55.70 -24.58
C ILE A 9 -22.32 -54.98 -23.52
N ILE A 10 -21.00 -55.06 -23.64
CA ILE A 10 -20.06 -54.30 -22.82
C ILE A 10 -20.01 -52.90 -23.39
N PHE A 11 -20.63 -51.91 -22.69
CA PHE A 11 -20.42 -50.51 -22.95
C PHE A 11 -19.06 -50.08 -22.35
N LEU A 12 -18.12 -49.88 -23.23
CA LEU A 12 -16.83 -49.24 -22.87
C LEU A 12 -17.11 -47.73 -22.82
N THR A 13 -17.34 -47.20 -21.64
CA THR A 13 -17.36 -45.74 -21.43
C THR A 13 -15.92 -45.25 -21.29
N ALA A 14 -15.39 -44.67 -22.34
CA ALA A 14 -14.16 -43.90 -22.29
C ALA A 14 -14.43 -42.61 -21.52
N ASN A 15 -13.94 -42.53 -20.29
CA ASN A 15 -13.85 -41.29 -19.56
C ASN A 15 -12.74 -40.43 -20.18
N ILE A 16 -13.14 -39.51 -21.05
CA ILE A 16 -12.27 -38.46 -21.52
C ILE A 16 -12.21 -37.42 -20.37
N TRP A 17 -11.14 -37.47 -19.62
CA TRP A 17 -10.79 -36.37 -18.71
C TRP A 17 -10.30 -35.24 -19.60
N ALA A 18 -11.15 -34.27 -19.85
CA ALA A 18 -10.74 -33.00 -20.41
C ALA A 18 -10.00 -32.27 -19.30
N ASP A 19 -8.69 -32.26 -19.40
CA ASP A 19 -7.79 -31.40 -18.64
C ASP A 19 -8.06 -29.97 -19.11
N GLN A 20 -8.90 -29.27 -18.35
CA GLN A 20 -9.21 -27.89 -18.60
C GLN A 20 -8.11 -27.06 -17.94
N GLU A 21 -7.02 -26.89 -18.66
CA GLU A 21 -6.02 -25.88 -18.34
C GLU A 21 -6.70 -24.52 -18.31
N HIS A 22 -6.99 -24.07 -17.10
CA HIS A 22 -7.37 -22.69 -16.85
C HIS A 22 -6.12 -21.83 -17.01
N ASN A 23 -5.85 -21.45 -18.25
CA ASN A 23 -4.96 -20.35 -18.56
C ASN A 23 -5.63 -19.06 -18.00
N HIS A 24 -5.39 -18.78 -16.73
CA HIS A 24 -5.54 -17.43 -16.23
C HIS A 24 -4.39 -16.60 -16.80
N ALA A 25 -4.53 -16.18 -18.05
CA ALA A 25 -3.85 -14.99 -18.50
C ALA A 25 -4.35 -13.88 -17.59
N MET A 26 -3.54 -13.51 -16.60
CA MET A 26 -3.68 -12.23 -15.91
C MET A 26 -3.47 -11.15 -16.97
N GLU A 27 -4.55 -10.68 -17.55
CA GLU A 27 -4.56 -9.39 -18.19
C GLU A 27 -4.23 -8.38 -17.09
N MET A 28 -2.96 -8.01 -17.00
CA MET A 28 -2.56 -6.79 -16.34
C MET A 28 -3.19 -5.66 -17.16
N GLU A 29 -4.38 -5.26 -16.77
CA GLU A 29 -4.89 -3.97 -17.18
C GLU A 29 -3.95 -2.92 -16.59
N ALA A 30 -3.07 -2.43 -17.44
CA ALA A 30 -2.30 -1.23 -17.19
C ALA A 30 -3.32 -0.09 -17.08
N HIS A 31 -3.76 0.21 -15.85
CA HIS A 31 -4.46 1.44 -15.59
C HIS A 31 -3.48 2.58 -15.81
N SER A 32 -3.48 3.12 -17.02
CA SER A 32 -2.80 4.37 -17.31
C SER A 32 -3.56 5.49 -16.60
N HIS A 33 -3.07 5.89 -15.43
CA HIS A 33 -3.51 7.12 -14.80
C HIS A 33 -2.89 8.31 -15.52
N GLU A 34 -3.42 8.63 -16.71
CA GLU A 34 -3.15 9.91 -17.36
C GLU A 34 -3.96 10.98 -16.64
N GLY A 35 -3.30 11.89 -15.94
CA GLY A 35 -3.95 13.14 -15.62
C GLY A 35 -3.67 13.83 -14.30
N HIS A 36 -2.69 13.41 -13.50
CA HIS A 36 -2.30 14.19 -12.31
C HIS A 36 -0.98 14.92 -12.58
N LEU A 37 -1.08 16.13 -13.14
CA LEU A 37 0.02 17.07 -13.21
C LEU A 37 0.29 17.61 -11.82
N HIS A 38 1.24 17.00 -11.13
CA HIS A 38 1.86 17.65 -9.98
C HIS A 38 2.81 18.72 -10.51
N ASP A 39 2.53 19.99 -10.27
CA ASP A 39 3.35 21.13 -10.69
C ASP A 39 4.75 21.16 -10.07
N THR A 40 5.02 20.30 -9.16
CA THR A 40 6.36 20.00 -8.65
C THR A 40 6.79 18.63 -9.16
N LEU A 41 7.84 18.60 -9.97
CA LEU A 41 8.52 17.37 -10.40
C LEU A 41 9.11 16.68 -9.17
N VAL A 42 8.25 15.99 -8.44
CA VAL A 42 8.69 15.07 -7.38
C VAL A 42 9.10 13.79 -8.08
N ASP A 43 10.38 13.44 -7.98
CA ASP A 43 10.86 12.15 -8.48
C ASP A 43 10.21 11.04 -7.67
N GLY A 44 9.13 10.46 -8.18
CA GLY A 44 8.35 9.41 -7.50
C GLY A 44 9.17 8.18 -7.15
N LYS A 45 10.32 7.96 -7.83
CA LYS A 45 11.26 6.89 -7.46
C LYS A 45 12.01 7.19 -6.17
N ALA A 46 12.30 8.47 -5.88
CA ALA A 46 12.97 8.87 -4.65
C ALA A 46 12.06 8.72 -3.43
N LEU A 47 10.76 8.91 -3.60
CA LEU A 47 9.80 8.87 -2.48
C LEU A 47 9.38 7.45 -2.07
N GLU A 48 9.38 6.49 -2.99
CA GLU A 48 8.94 5.10 -2.75
C GLU A 48 7.57 4.99 -2.02
N VAL A 49 6.68 5.96 -2.25
CA VAL A 49 5.33 5.98 -1.69
C VAL A 49 4.33 5.37 -2.68
N ASP A 50 3.17 4.96 -2.17
CA ASP A 50 2.05 4.57 -3.03
C ASP A 50 1.47 5.82 -3.69
N PRO A 51 1.40 5.90 -5.04
CA PRO A 51 0.99 7.12 -5.72
C PRO A 51 -0.45 7.53 -5.40
N GLU A 52 -1.40 6.58 -5.42
CA GLU A 52 -2.81 6.86 -5.14
C GLU A 52 -3.00 7.34 -3.70
N ARG A 53 -2.37 6.65 -2.76
CA ARG A 53 -2.40 7.02 -1.34
C ARG A 53 -1.73 8.37 -1.08
N PHE A 54 -0.67 8.67 -1.82
CA PHE A 54 0.01 9.96 -1.72
C PHE A 54 -0.86 11.09 -2.25
N ASP A 55 -1.52 10.91 -3.39
CA ASP A 55 -2.45 11.89 -3.96
C ASP A 55 -3.63 12.17 -3.02
N ASP A 56 -4.21 11.13 -2.44
CA ASP A 56 -5.26 11.27 -1.42
C ASP A 56 -4.76 12.00 -0.17
N PHE A 57 -3.51 11.75 0.21
CA PHE A 57 -2.91 12.47 1.33
C PHE A 57 -2.69 13.94 1.02
N MET A 58 -2.22 14.26 -0.17
CA MET A 58 -1.96 15.64 -0.61
C MET A 58 -3.24 16.45 -0.86
N ALA A 59 -4.36 15.77 -1.13
CA ALA A 59 -5.63 16.43 -1.43
C ALA A 59 -6.06 17.37 -0.28
N GLY A 60 -6.27 18.63 -0.64
CA GLY A 60 -6.72 19.69 0.29
C GLY A 60 -5.62 20.28 1.18
N LEU A 61 -4.35 19.87 1.03
CA LEU A 61 -3.23 20.53 1.69
C LEU A 61 -2.84 21.80 0.89
N THR A 62 -2.66 22.90 1.62
CA THR A 62 -2.16 24.18 1.10
C THR A 62 -1.25 24.78 2.16
N ASP A 63 -0.25 25.56 1.76
CA ASP A 63 0.69 26.21 2.67
C ASP A 63 1.22 25.25 3.75
N SER A 64 1.69 24.08 3.30
CA SER A 64 2.05 22.98 4.19
C SER A 64 3.45 22.44 3.88
N GLN A 65 4.04 21.78 4.86
CA GLN A 65 5.21 20.94 4.67
C GLN A 65 4.80 19.49 4.94
N VAL A 66 5.22 18.57 4.06
CA VAL A 66 4.98 17.14 4.22
C VAL A 66 6.29 16.43 4.49
N ALA A 67 6.38 15.81 5.65
CA ALA A 67 7.45 14.90 6.00
C ALA A 67 7.10 13.49 5.54
N ILE A 68 7.95 12.89 4.72
CA ILE A 68 7.86 11.50 4.27
C ILE A 68 8.94 10.74 5.01
N VAL A 69 8.53 9.87 5.92
CA VAL A 69 9.43 9.14 6.81
C VAL A 69 9.48 7.68 6.45
N SER A 70 10.67 7.15 6.22
CA SER A 70 10.91 5.71 6.08
C SER A 70 11.02 5.08 7.46
N VAL A 71 10.26 4.00 7.69
CA VAL A 71 10.18 3.35 9.01
C VAL A 71 10.38 1.85 8.88
N ASN A 72 11.29 1.31 9.67
CA ASN A 72 11.52 -0.12 9.81
C ASN A 72 10.81 -0.67 11.05
N GLY A 73 10.37 -1.93 10.97
CA GLY A 73 9.71 -2.62 12.08
C GLY A 73 8.20 -2.51 12.12
N MET A 74 7.58 -1.87 11.13
CA MET A 74 6.13 -1.88 10.97
C MET A 74 5.68 -3.21 10.37
N VAL A 75 5.25 -4.13 11.23
CA VAL A 75 4.85 -5.48 10.81
C VAL A 75 3.36 -5.77 11.04
N CYS A 76 2.64 -4.85 11.67
CA CYS A 76 1.23 -5.04 11.99
C CYS A 76 0.45 -3.73 12.07
N ASP A 77 -0.85 -3.85 11.85
CA ASP A 77 -1.81 -2.76 11.90
C ASP A 77 -1.82 -2.01 13.25
N PHE A 78 -1.55 -2.72 14.33
CA PHE A 78 -1.45 -2.13 15.66
C PHE A 78 -0.31 -1.11 15.77
N CYS A 79 0.83 -1.39 15.12
CA CYS A 79 1.98 -0.50 15.08
C CYS A 79 1.64 0.80 14.33
N ALA A 80 0.99 0.67 13.17
CA ALA A 80 0.55 1.80 12.36
C ALA A 80 -0.39 2.72 13.15
N ARG A 81 -1.39 2.15 13.82
CA ARG A 81 -2.33 2.88 14.68
C ARG A 81 -1.66 3.56 15.86
N GLY A 82 -0.63 2.94 16.43
CA GLY A 82 0.18 3.52 17.51
C GLY A 82 0.89 4.79 17.06
N ILE A 83 1.54 4.74 15.90
CA ILE A 83 2.19 5.90 15.27
C ILE A 83 1.16 7.00 14.99
N GLU A 84 0.07 6.69 14.29
CA GLU A 84 -0.99 7.67 14.01
C GLU A 84 -1.49 8.35 15.29
N LYS A 85 -1.80 7.57 16.33
CA LYS A 85 -2.28 8.09 17.61
C LYS A 85 -1.27 9.02 18.26
N THR A 86 0.02 8.74 18.15
CA THR A 86 1.09 9.55 18.71
C THR A 86 1.18 10.90 18.01
N PHE A 87 1.18 10.91 16.67
CA PHE A 87 1.26 12.15 15.91
C PHE A 87 -0.04 12.96 15.91
N LYS A 88 -1.21 12.34 15.95
CA LYS A 88 -2.50 13.05 16.11
C LYS A 88 -2.63 13.85 17.41
N LYS A 89 -1.80 13.57 18.41
CA LYS A 89 -1.74 14.37 19.66
C LYS A 89 -0.88 15.63 19.53
N ASP A 90 -0.01 15.66 18.52
CA ASP A 90 0.83 16.82 18.25
C ASP A 90 0.03 17.90 17.52
N LYS A 91 -0.06 19.08 18.14
CA LYS A 91 -0.82 20.20 17.58
C LYS A 91 -0.20 20.80 16.32
N ALA A 92 1.09 20.53 16.07
CA ALA A 92 1.79 20.96 14.87
C ALA A 92 1.44 20.10 13.65
N VAL A 93 0.91 18.88 13.87
CA VAL A 93 0.53 17.94 12.82
C VAL A 93 -0.88 18.21 12.35
N THR A 94 -1.06 18.49 11.07
CA THR A 94 -2.36 18.76 10.44
C THR A 94 -2.98 17.52 9.82
N LYS A 95 -2.17 16.62 9.27
CA LYS A 95 -2.61 15.35 8.67
C LYS A 95 -1.54 14.29 8.87
N ILE A 96 -1.94 13.03 9.01
CA ILE A 96 -1.04 11.89 9.11
C ILE A 96 -1.64 10.70 8.39
N ASP A 97 -0.79 9.96 7.69
CA ASP A 97 -1.09 8.68 7.09
C ASP A 97 0.08 7.71 7.30
N VAL A 98 -0.23 6.43 7.50
CA VAL A 98 0.76 5.38 7.72
C VAL A 98 0.56 4.26 6.71
N ASP A 99 1.50 4.12 5.77
CA ASP A 99 1.54 3.02 4.81
C ASP A 99 2.35 1.86 5.39
N LEU A 100 1.63 0.89 5.92
CA LEU A 100 2.22 -0.31 6.51
C LEU A 100 2.97 -1.15 5.47
N ASN A 101 2.45 -1.24 4.24
CA ASN A 101 3.00 -2.10 3.20
C ASN A 101 4.35 -1.61 2.68
N ARG A 102 4.54 -0.30 2.66
CA ARG A 102 5.78 0.34 2.17
C ARG A 102 6.68 0.83 3.30
N GLY A 103 6.25 0.72 4.54
CA GLY A 103 7.00 1.25 5.67
C GLY A 103 7.16 2.77 5.62
N LYS A 104 6.13 3.49 5.17
CA LYS A 104 6.16 4.95 5.04
C LYS A 104 5.17 5.62 5.99
N VAL A 105 5.57 6.76 6.53
CA VAL A 105 4.70 7.63 7.32
C VAL A 105 4.70 9.01 6.68
N LEU A 106 3.53 9.49 6.29
CA LEU A 106 3.30 10.82 5.73
C LEU A 106 2.76 11.72 6.83
N ILE A 107 3.43 12.83 7.09
CA ILE A 107 3.06 13.77 8.15
C ILE A 107 3.00 15.18 7.58
N ALA A 108 1.83 15.81 7.59
CA ALA A 108 1.68 17.20 7.17
C ALA A 108 1.77 18.15 8.36
N TYR A 109 2.53 19.20 8.18
CA TYR A 109 2.71 20.32 9.12
C TYR A 109 2.34 21.64 8.45
N GLY A 110 2.03 22.67 9.22
CA GLY A 110 1.90 24.02 8.67
C GLY A 110 3.22 24.53 8.10
N ALA A 111 3.16 25.43 7.10
CA ALA A 111 4.34 25.94 6.38
C ALA A 111 5.42 26.57 7.28
N SER A 112 5.03 27.16 8.40
CA SER A 112 5.93 27.81 9.36
C SER A 112 6.49 26.86 10.45
N THR A 113 6.12 25.58 10.42
CA THR A 113 6.55 24.60 11.42
C THR A 113 7.99 24.17 11.13
N SER A 114 8.86 24.21 12.14
CA SER A 114 10.18 23.60 12.04
C SER A 114 10.07 22.09 12.25
N ILE A 115 10.39 21.31 11.23
CA ILE A 115 10.38 19.85 11.29
C ILE A 115 11.72 19.36 11.84
N ASP A 116 11.68 18.66 12.96
CA ASP A 116 12.87 18.05 13.60
C ASP A 116 12.80 16.53 13.44
N PHE A 117 13.79 15.97 12.73
CA PHE A 117 13.84 14.53 12.51
C PHE A 117 14.11 13.73 13.78
N ASP A 118 14.88 14.29 14.72
CA ASP A 118 15.14 13.60 15.98
C ASP A 118 13.89 13.51 16.88
N ASP A 119 13.01 14.50 16.82
CA ASP A 119 11.70 14.45 17.47
C ASP A 119 10.80 13.38 16.82
N ILE A 120 10.76 13.34 15.49
CA ILE A 120 10.05 12.30 14.74
C ILE A 120 10.55 10.90 15.09
N LYS A 121 11.88 10.70 15.11
CA LYS A 121 12.50 9.44 15.51
C LYS A 121 12.08 9.00 16.90
N LYS A 122 12.10 9.91 17.87
CA LYS A 122 11.69 9.63 19.26
C LYS A 122 10.22 9.19 19.34
N LYS A 123 9.32 9.86 18.62
CA LYS A 123 7.91 9.53 18.58
C LYS A 123 7.66 8.15 17.93
N ILE A 124 8.37 7.84 16.86
CA ILE A 124 8.28 6.54 16.17
C ILE A 124 8.86 5.43 17.04
N LEU A 125 10.01 5.66 17.68
CA LEU A 125 10.66 4.72 18.57
C LEU A 125 9.81 4.40 19.81
N ALA A 126 9.08 5.38 20.32
CA ALA A 126 8.13 5.16 21.42
C ALA A 126 7.00 4.17 21.08
N ASN A 127 6.78 3.88 19.81
CA ASN A 127 5.85 2.88 19.32
C ASN A 127 6.56 1.57 18.89
N GLY A 128 7.86 1.42 19.20
CA GLY A 128 8.64 0.23 18.93
C GLY A 128 9.18 0.09 17.52
N GLN A 129 9.12 1.14 16.70
CA GLN A 129 9.61 1.17 15.34
C GLN A 129 10.83 2.10 15.21
N ASN A 130 11.52 2.04 14.08
CA ASN A 130 12.72 2.84 13.84
C ASN A 130 12.58 3.66 12.55
N ALA A 131 12.61 5.00 12.67
CA ALA A 131 12.66 5.90 11.53
C ALA A 131 14.09 5.96 10.99
N THR A 132 14.25 5.70 9.69
CA THR A 132 15.56 5.56 9.03
C THR A 132 15.90 6.71 8.10
N ASP A 133 14.90 7.33 7.49
CA ASP A 133 15.08 8.41 6.53
C ASP A 133 13.94 9.42 6.59
N LEU A 134 14.21 10.66 6.20
CA LEU A 134 13.26 11.76 6.15
C LEU A 134 13.42 12.54 4.84
N GLN A 135 12.32 12.72 4.13
CA GLN A 135 12.24 13.66 3.03
C GLN A 135 11.16 14.70 3.36
N ILE A 136 11.38 15.97 2.98
CA ILE A 136 10.45 17.07 3.24
C ILE A 136 10.06 17.69 1.90
N LEU A 137 8.75 17.77 1.66
CA LEU A 137 8.15 18.49 0.55
C LEU A 137 7.49 19.75 1.09
N THR A 138 7.64 20.86 0.37
CA THR A 138 6.95 22.12 0.66
C THR A 138 5.92 22.37 -0.43
N ILE A 139 4.70 22.69 -0.03
CA ILE A 139 3.55 22.93 -0.91
C ILE A 139 3.14 24.39 -0.79
#